data_28cae66a013b2d9f0c86d9837e3d3bdb
#
_entry.id   28cae66a013b2d9f0c86d9837e3d3bdb
#
_cell.length_a   1.000
_cell.length_b   1.000
_cell.length_c   1.000
_cell.angle_alpha   90.00
_cell.angle_beta   90.00
_cell.angle_gamma   90.00
#
_symmetry.space_group_name_H-M   'P 1'
#
loop_
_entity.id
_entity.type
_entity.pdbx_description
1 polymer ?
#
loop_
_entity_poly.entity_id
_entity_poly.type
_entity_poly.pdbx_seq_one_letter_code
_entity_poly.pdbx_strand_id
1 'polypeptide(L)'
;GGEFMDYIRELRRNGVIRHVGLSTHNPDVAKMAALHGEIEMILFSINPAFDMLPASEDMNEYFKDTYAEEVGGIAPERSELYRICEREGVGITVMKGYAGGRLFSAEASPFGVALTPVQCIHYALTRPAVASIMVGYDTTEHVDAAVAYETASEEEKDYASVLAGAPRHAYFGQCTYCGHCAPCPVGI
;
A
#
# COMPACT_ATOMS: atom_id res chain seq x y z
N GLY A 1 -3.71 -18.37 -17.72
CA GLY A 1 -4.25 -19.66 -17.37
C GLY A 1 -3.32 -20.76 -17.85
N GLY A 2 -3.81 -21.85 -18.32
CA GLY A 2 -3.02 -22.94 -18.85
C GLY A 2 -2.45 -23.89 -17.80
N GLU A 3 -1.49 -24.73 -18.21
CA GLU A 3 -0.93 -25.83 -17.44
C GLU A 3 -0.48 -25.45 -16.00
N PHE A 4 0.04 -24.25 -15.81
CA PHE A 4 0.47 -23.80 -14.48
C PHE A 4 -0.72 -23.68 -13.50
N MET A 5 -1.80 -23.06 -13.92
CA MET A 5 -2.99 -22.92 -13.06
C MET A 5 -3.68 -24.27 -12.83
N ASP A 6 -3.65 -25.17 -13.82
CA ASP A 6 -4.18 -26.53 -13.66
C ASP A 6 -3.39 -27.32 -12.62
N TYR A 7 -2.06 -27.17 -12.60
CA TYR A 7 -1.21 -27.75 -11.57
C TYR A 7 -1.50 -27.16 -10.18
N ILE A 8 -1.66 -25.84 -10.06
CA ILE A 8 -2.03 -25.18 -8.80
C ILE A 8 -3.38 -25.72 -8.28
N ARG A 9 -4.38 -25.88 -9.15
CA ARG A 9 -5.67 -26.48 -8.80
C ARG A 9 -5.54 -27.93 -8.34
N GLU A 10 -4.66 -28.70 -8.96
CA GLU A 10 -4.35 -30.06 -8.52
C GLU A 10 -3.73 -30.09 -7.11
N LEU A 11 -2.74 -29.26 -6.83
CA LEU A 11 -2.14 -29.14 -5.50
C LEU A 11 -3.19 -28.77 -4.43
N ARG A 12 -4.11 -27.88 -4.78
CA ARG A 12 -5.20 -27.46 -3.88
C ARG A 12 -6.19 -28.61 -3.63
N ARG A 13 -6.61 -29.35 -4.68
CA ARG A 13 -7.46 -30.53 -4.54
C ARG A 13 -6.84 -31.62 -3.68
N ASN A 14 -5.52 -31.79 -3.78
CA ASN A 14 -4.76 -32.80 -3.02
C ASN A 14 -4.41 -32.33 -1.59
N GLY A 15 -4.83 -31.13 -1.20
CA GLY A 15 -4.57 -30.58 0.14
C GLY A 15 -3.11 -30.18 0.40
N VAL A 16 -2.27 -30.12 -0.65
CA VAL A 16 -0.86 -29.71 -0.53
C VAL A 16 -0.77 -28.20 -0.26
N ILE A 17 -1.60 -27.41 -0.91
CA ILE A 17 -1.75 -25.97 -0.65
C ILE A 17 -3.21 -25.67 -0.27
N ARG A 18 -3.43 -24.62 0.51
CA ARG A 18 -4.76 -24.17 0.92
C ARG A 18 -5.19 -22.92 0.20
N HIS A 19 -4.28 -21.97 0.04
CA HIS A 19 -4.53 -20.63 -0.50
C HIS A 19 -3.59 -20.31 -1.63
N VAL A 20 -4.02 -19.46 -2.53
CA VAL A 20 -3.23 -18.98 -3.67
C VAL A 20 -3.14 -17.48 -3.61
N GLY A 21 -1.93 -16.96 -3.75
CA GLY A 21 -1.66 -15.53 -3.78
C GLY A 21 -0.79 -15.15 -4.96
N LEU A 22 -0.74 -13.85 -5.23
CA LEU A 22 0.09 -13.24 -6.27
C LEU A 22 0.94 -12.12 -5.67
N SER A 23 2.18 -11.97 -6.12
CA SER A 23 3.01 -10.80 -5.85
C SER A 23 3.18 -9.98 -7.12
N THR A 24 2.87 -8.70 -7.05
CA THR A 24 3.04 -7.77 -8.18
C THR A 24 3.15 -6.33 -7.69
N HIS A 25 3.77 -5.46 -8.52
CA HIS A 25 3.79 -4.01 -8.32
C HIS A 25 2.80 -3.29 -9.27
N ASN A 26 2.34 -3.99 -10.31
CA ASN A 26 1.47 -3.45 -11.33
C ASN A 26 0.00 -3.54 -10.88
N PRO A 27 -0.73 -2.43 -10.72
CA PRO A 27 -2.11 -2.43 -10.29
C PRO A 27 -3.06 -3.10 -11.29
N ASP A 28 -2.79 -3.08 -12.59
CA ASP A 28 -3.65 -3.73 -13.58
C ASP A 28 -3.54 -5.26 -13.49
N VAL A 29 -2.32 -5.77 -13.31
CA VAL A 29 -2.09 -7.20 -13.05
C VAL A 29 -2.77 -7.62 -11.74
N ALA A 30 -2.67 -6.81 -10.69
CA ALA A 30 -3.32 -7.07 -9.42
C ALA A 30 -4.86 -7.08 -9.54
N LYS A 31 -5.45 -6.13 -10.29
CA LYS A 31 -6.90 -6.09 -10.57
C LYS A 31 -7.36 -7.34 -11.32
N MET A 32 -6.61 -7.74 -12.37
CA MET A 32 -6.91 -8.97 -13.10
C MET A 32 -6.86 -10.19 -12.19
N ALA A 33 -5.88 -10.27 -11.29
CA ALA A 33 -5.76 -11.36 -10.33
C ALA A 33 -6.92 -11.38 -9.33
N ALA A 34 -7.30 -10.23 -8.78
CA ALA A 34 -8.41 -10.11 -7.86
C ALA A 34 -9.75 -10.56 -8.50
N LEU A 35 -9.96 -10.24 -9.78
CA LEU A 35 -11.14 -10.61 -10.53
C LEU A 35 -11.12 -12.08 -11.03
N HIS A 36 -9.99 -12.77 -10.91
CA HIS A 36 -9.83 -14.14 -11.40
C HIS A 36 -10.65 -15.17 -10.59
N GLY A 37 -10.95 -14.87 -9.33
CA GLY A 37 -11.75 -15.72 -8.43
C GLY A 37 -11.01 -16.90 -7.79
N GLU A 38 -9.73 -17.09 -8.10
CA GLU A 38 -8.88 -18.13 -7.48
C GLU A 38 -7.73 -17.56 -6.65
N ILE A 39 -7.48 -16.27 -6.75
CA ILE A 39 -6.47 -15.55 -5.98
C ILE A 39 -7.14 -14.98 -4.74
N GLU A 40 -6.63 -15.31 -3.58
CA GLU A 40 -7.20 -14.94 -2.28
C GLU A 40 -6.40 -13.84 -1.57
N MET A 41 -5.14 -13.64 -1.98
CA MET A 41 -4.25 -12.64 -1.41
C MET A 41 -3.31 -12.06 -2.48
N ILE A 42 -3.05 -10.77 -2.37
CA ILE A 42 -2.08 -10.07 -3.23
C ILE A 42 -1.03 -9.39 -2.35
N LEU A 43 0.24 -9.72 -2.59
CA LEU A 43 1.36 -8.96 -2.05
C LEU A 43 1.62 -7.78 -2.97
N PHE A 44 1.31 -6.57 -2.48
CA PHE A 44 1.33 -5.35 -3.28
C PHE A 44 2.12 -4.21 -2.60
N SER A 45 2.75 -3.37 -3.38
CA SER A 45 3.52 -2.23 -2.87
C SER A 45 2.61 -1.06 -2.54
N ILE A 46 2.50 -0.71 -1.26
CA ILE A 46 1.68 0.42 -0.78
C ILE A 46 2.50 1.31 0.14
N ASN A 47 2.59 2.57 -0.20
CA ASN A 47 3.06 3.67 0.64
C ASN A 47 2.61 4.99 0.00
N PRO A 48 2.68 6.12 0.71
CA PRO A 48 2.23 7.40 0.16
C PRO A 48 2.87 7.77 -1.18
N ALA A 49 4.18 7.51 -1.34
CA ALA A 49 4.90 7.86 -2.56
C ALA A 49 4.43 7.01 -3.75
N PHE A 50 4.33 5.69 -3.56
CA PHE A 50 3.94 4.78 -4.64
C PHE A 50 2.49 4.93 -5.05
N ASP A 51 1.62 5.28 -4.12
CA ASP A 51 0.20 5.51 -4.42
C ASP A 51 -0.03 6.69 -5.37
N MET A 52 0.93 7.61 -5.48
CA MET A 52 0.85 8.77 -6.37
C MET A 52 1.55 8.58 -7.71
N LEU A 53 2.28 7.49 -7.91
CA LEU A 53 3.00 7.23 -9.14
C LEU A 53 2.17 6.40 -10.12
N PRO A 54 2.32 6.65 -11.44
CA PRO A 54 1.70 5.80 -12.45
C PRO A 54 2.16 4.34 -12.31
N ALA A 55 1.32 3.43 -12.77
CA ALA A 55 1.63 2.00 -12.77
C ALA A 55 2.90 1.72 -13.58
N SER A 56 3.86 1.01 -12.98
CA SER A 56 5.07 0.56 -13.65
C SER A 56 5.46 -0.84 -13.16
N GLU A 57 5.94 -1.67 -14.06
CA GLU A 57 6.57 -2.97 -13.72
C GLU A 57 8.04 -2.79 -13.37
N ASP A 58 8.67 -1.69 -13.79
CA ASP A 58 10.04 -1.37 -13.44
C ASP A 58 10.10 -0.67 -12.09
N MET A 59 10.58 -1.39 -11.08
CA MET A 59 10.76 -0.85 -9.72
C MET A 59 11.70 0.36 -9.67
N ASN A 60 12.61 0.52 -10.63
CA ASN A 60 13.51 1.68 -10.66
C ASN A 60 12.76 2.96 -10.98
N GLU A 61 11.61 2.89 -11.64
CA GLU A 61 10.75 4.05 -11.89
C GLU A 61 10.31 4.71 -10.57
N TYR A 62 10.03 3.91 -9.54
CA TYR A 62 9.61 4.40 -8.22
C TYR A 62 10.74 5.04 -7.41
N PHE A 63 11.98 4.91 -7.84
CA PHE A 63 13.16 5.46 -7.17
C PHE A 63 13.83 6.59 -7.94
N LYS A 64 13.24 7.05 -9.05
CA LYS A 64 13.72 8.23 -9.77
C LYS A 64 13.46 9.49 -8.94
N ASP A 65 14.39 10.43 -8.98
CA ASP A 65 14.27 11.71 -8.26
C ASP A 65 13.26 12.68 -8.91
N THR A 66 12.71 12.31 -10.05
CA THR A 66 11.74 13.11 -10.80
C THR A 66 10.32 12.68 -10.43
N TYR A 67 9.82 13.19 -9.30
CA TYR A 67 8.37 13.21 -9.10
C TYR A 67 7.77 14.34 -9.94
N ALA A 68 6.70 14.04 -10.66
CA ALA A 68 5.99 15.07 -11.42
C ALA A 68 5.52 16.18 -10.46
N GLU A 69 5.64 17.43 -10.89
CA GLU A 69 5.23 18.60 -10.09
C GLU A 69 3.72 18.65 -9.80
N GLU A 70 2.93 17.77 -10.41
CA GLU A 70 1.45 17.75 -10.38
C GLU A 70 0.87 16.42 -9.90
N VAL A 71 1.47 15.72 -8.95
CA VAL A 71 0.86 14.49 -8.43
C VAL A 71 -0.12 14.84 -7.31
N GLY A 72 -1.40 14.75 -7.61
CA GLY A 72 -2.50 14.99 -6.66
C GLY A 72 -3.23 13.71 -6.28
N GLY A 73 -2.95 13.17 -5.08
CA GLY A 73 -3.67 12.06 -4.50
C GLY A 73 -3.29 10.67 -5.00
N ILE A 74 -4.04 9.67 -4.58
CA ILE A 74 -3.83 8.27 -4.97
C ILE A 74 -4.20 8.09 -6.44
N ALA A 75 -3.32 7.48 -7.22
CA ALA A 75 -3.59 7.18 -8.62
C ALA A 75 -4.89 6.39 -8.78
N PRO A 76 -5.77 6.77 -9.73
CA PRO A 76 -7.10 6.16 -9.87
C PRO A 76 -7.07 4.64 -10.01
N GLU A 77 -6.11 4.11 -10.74
CA GLU A 77 -5.92 2.67 -10.94
C GLU A 77 -5.59 1.92 -9.65
N ARG A 78 -4.92 2.57 -8.68
CA ARG A 78 -4.60 2.00 -7.37
C ARG A 78 -5.80 2.07 -6.44
N SER A 79 -6.51 3.20 -6.43
CA SER A 79 -7.78 3.33 -5.69
C SER A 79 -8.82 2.31 -6.15
N GLU A 80 -8.90 2.08 -7.45
CA GLU A 80 -9.78 1.07 -8.04
C GLU A 80 -9.39 -0.34 -7.61
N LEU A 81 -8.08 -0.66 -7.62
CA LEU A 81 -7.56 -1.94 -7.13
C LEU A 81 -8.02 -2.23 -5.70
N TYR A 82 -7.85 -1.26 -4.78
CA TYR A 82 -8.21 -1.44 -3.38
C TYR A 82 -9.70 -1.75 -3.21
N ARG A 83 -10.57 -1.04 -3.94
CA ARG A 83 -12.02 -1.29 -3.92
C ARG A 83 -12.40 -2.63 -4.54
N ILE A 84 -11.72 -3.05 -5.61
CA ILE A 84 -11.93 -4.37 -6.21
C ILE A 84 -11.55 -5.45 -5.20
N CYS A 85 -10.37 -5.38 -4.60
CA CYS A 85 -9.93 -6.36 -3.61
C CYS A 85 -10.90 -6.47 -2.44
N GLU A 86 -11.37 -5.33 -1.92
CA GLU A 86 -12.36 -5.31 -0.83
C GLU A 86 -13.69 -5.96 -1.25
N ARG A 87 -14.21 -5.62 -2.42
CA ARG A 87 -15.46 -6.18 -2.94
C ARG A 87 -15.39 -7.68 -3.22
N GLU A 88 -14.27 -8.15 -3.77
CA GLU A 88 -14.05 -9.55 -4.12
C GLU A 88 -13.56 -10.40 -2.93
N GLY A 89 -13.31 -9.79 -1.77
CA GLY A 89 -12.78 -10.48 -0.59
C GLY A 89 -11.34 -10.95 -0.74
N VAL A 90 -10.55 -10.28 -1.57
CA VAL A 90 -9.12 -10.57 -1.77
C VAL A 90 -8.30 -9.72 -0.82
N GLY A 91 -7.57 -10.35 0.09
CA GLY A 91 -6.72 -9.65 1.06
C GLY A 91 -5.46 -9.06 0.40
N ILE A 92 -5.05 -7.88 0.86
CA ILE A 92 -3.76 -7.29 0.47
C ILE A 92 -2.78 -7.40 1.63
N THR A 93 -1.61 -7.98 1.36
CA THR A 93 -0.43 -7.86 2.20
C THR A 93 0.49 -6.81 1.59
N VAL A 94 0.90 -5.83 2.38
CA VAL A 94 1.67 -4.70 1.87
C VAL A 94 3.16 -5.01 1.88
N MET A 95 3.85 -4.70 0.79
CA MET A 95 5.30 -4.58 0.72
C MET A 95 5.72 -3.15 0.44
N LYS A 96 7.01 -2.83 0.67
CA LYS A 96 7.58 -1.49 0.42
C LYS A 96 6.95 -0.36 1.22
N GLY A 97 6.34 -0.65 2.37
CA GLY A 97 5.64 0.34 3.21
C GLY A 97 6.48 1.57 3.59
N TYR A 98 7.80 1.44 3.64
CA TYR A 98 8.74 2.53 3.94
C TYR A 98 9.41 3.17 2.71
N ALA A 99 9.02 2.75 1.50
CA ALA A 99 9.65 3.20 0.25
C ALA A 99 11.19 3.10 0.27
N GLY A 100 11.73 1.99 0.82
CA GLY A 100 13.19 1.80 1.00
C GLY A 100 13.82 2.76 2.01
N GLY A 101 13.05 3.26 2.98
CA GLY A 101 13.51 4.20 3.99
C GLY A 101 13.46 5.68 3.56
N ARG A 102 13.14 5.96 2.29
CA ARG A 102 13.09 7.34 1.76
C ARG A 102 12.08 8.23 2.48
N LEU A 103 10.99 7.67 2.98
CA LEU A 103 9.96 8.42 3.69
C LEU A 103 10.41 8.93 5.07
N PHE A 104 11.53 8.45 5.60
CA PHE A 104 12.03 8.85 6.92
C PHE A 104 12.92 10.11 6.91
N SER A 105 13.19 10.67 5.74
CA SER A 105 13.98 11.90 5.58
C SER A 105 13.24 12.92 4.74
N ALA A 106 13.18 14.17 5.18
CA ALA A 106 12.56 15.25 4.41
C ALA A 106 13.27 15.49 3.06
N GLU A 107 14.59 15.24 3.00
CA GLU A 107 15.39 15.42 1.78
C GLU A 107 15.10 14.32 0.76
N ALA A 108 14.96 13.06 1.22
CA ALA A 108 14.72 11.90 0.35
C ALA A 108 13.23 11.69 0.05
N SER A 109 12.34 12.22 0.90
CA SER A 109 10.90 12.10 0.74
C SER A 109 10.41 12.94 -0.44
N PRO A 110 9.56 12.40 -1.33
CA PRO A 110 8.96 13.17 -2.43
C PRO A 110 8.09 14.33 -1.94
N PHE A 111 7.65 14.27 -0.69
CA PHE A 111 6.79 15.29 -0.07
C PHE A 111 7.57 16.47 0.54
N GLY A 112 8.90 16.35 0.70
CA GLY A 112 9.71 17.33 1.41
C GLY A 112 9.50 17.33 2.92
N VAL A 113 8.85 16.30 3.45
CA VAL A 113 8.66 16.04 4.89
C VAL A 113 8.98 14.58 5.20
N ALA A 114 9.42 14.32 6.43
CA ALA A 114 9.64 12.96 6.92
C ALA A 114 8.36 12.41 7.56
N LEU A 115 8.13 11.12 7.37
CA LEU A 115 7.12 10.33 8.10
C LEU A 115 7.83 9.41 9.09
N THR A 116 7.13 9.07 10.16
CA THR A 116 7.59 8.05 11.11
C THR A 116 7.24 6.63 10.63
N PRO A 117 7.90 5.58 11.17
CA PRO A 117 7.48 4.19 10.93
C PRO A 117 6.01 3.95 11.24
N VAL A 118 5.50 4.50 12.35
CA VAL A 118 4.10 4.41 12.78
C VAL A 118 3.17 5.02 11.72
N GLN A 119 3.48 6.20 11.21
CA GLN A 119 2.67 6.86 10.17
C GLN A 119 2.67 6.09 8.85
N CYS A 120 3.82 5.55 8.45
CA CYS A 120 3.91 4.72 7.23
C CYS A 120 3.09 3.43 7.35
N ILE A 121 3.15 2.77 8.52
CA ILE A 121 2.35 1.57 8.80
C ILE A 121 0.86 1.93 8.80
N HIS A 122 0.48 2.99 9.49
CA HIS A 122 -0.90 3.43 9.56
C HIS A 122 -1.45 3.79 8.18
N TYR A 123 -0.67 4.50 7.37
CA TYR A 123 -1.04 4.76 5.98
C TYR A 123 -1.42 3.50 5.23
N ALA A 124 -0.59 2.47 5.30
CA ALA A 124 -0.81 1.22 4.59
C ALA A 124 -2.04 0.48 5.12
N LEU A 125 -2.15 0.33 6.45
CA LEU A 125 -3.22 -0.45 7.08
C LEU A 125 -4.60 0.21 6.98
N THR A 126 -4.68 1.49 6.64
CA THR A 126 -5.96 2.19 6.39
C THR A 126 -6.46 2.07 4.95
N ARG A 127 -5.70 1.43 4.05
CA ARG A 127 -6.20 1.15 2.67
C ARG A 127 -7.23 0.03 2.69
N PRO A 128 -8.27 0.10 1.84
CA PRO A 128 -9.25 -0.97 1.72
C PRO A 128 -8.59 -2.31 1.41
N ALA A 129 -9.13 -3.39 1.95
CA ALA A 129 -8.67 -4.78 1.79
C ALA A 129 -7.27 -5.09 2.36
N VAL A 130 -6.56 -4.14 2.95
CA VAL A 130 -5.25 -4.41 3.54
C VAL A 130 -5.41 -5.17 4.85
N ALA A 131 -4.81 -6.35 4.91
CA ALA A 131 -4.84 -7.25 6.07
C ALA A 131 -3.53 -7.25 6.87
N SER A 132 -2.40 -6.92 6.23
CA SER A 132 -1.10 -6.93 6.90
C SER A 132 -0.07 -6.10 6.13
N ILE A 133 1.03 -5.78 6.82
CA ILE A 133 2.17 -5.09 6.22
C ILE A 133 3.47 -5.82 6.55
N MET A 134 4.34 -5.97 5.53
CA MET A 134 5.71 -6.48 5.67
C MET A 134 6.68 -5.35 5.32
N VAL A 135 7.48 -4.93 6.28
CA VAL A 135 8.53 -3.93 6.11
C VAL A 135 9.89 -4.52 6.40
N GLY A 136 10.94 -3.94 5.83
CA GLY A 136 12.31 -4.40 6.05
C GLY A 136 12.85 -3.91 7.40
N TYR A 137 13.54 -4.79 8.11
CA TYR A 137 14.21 -4.51 9.37
C TYR A 137 15.66 -4.99 9.29
N ASP A 138 16.60 -4.13 9.69
CA ASP A 138 18.02 -4.47 9.74
C ASP A 138 18.50 -4.64 11.19
N THR A 139 17.77 -4.07 12.15
CA THR A 139 18.11 -4.09 13.58
C THR A 139 16.88 -4.36 14.44
N THR A 140 17.09 -4.68 15.72
CA THR A 140 16.02 -4.83 16.71
C THR A 140 15.28 -3.52 16.96
N GLU A 141 15.98 -2.40 16.93
CA GLU A 141 15.39 -1.07 17.09
C GLU A 141 14.38 -0.75 15.96
N HIS A 142 14.64 -1.23 14.74
CA HIS A 142 13.67 -1.11 13.64
C HIS A 142 12.41 -1.94 13.89
N VAL A 143 12.54 -3.12 14.50
CA VAL A 143 11.39 -3.94 14.90
C VAL A 143 10.60 -3.24 16.00
N ASP A 144 11.29 -2.72 17.04
CA ASP A 144 10.66 -2.01 18.15
C ASP A 144 9.90 -0.77 17.66
N ALA A 145 10.50 0.00 16.73
CA ALA A 145 9.86 1.16 16.13
C ALA A 145 8.59 0.82 15.31
N ALA A 146 8.54 -0.36 14.71
CA ALA A 146 7.35 -0.82 14.01
C ALA A 146 6.27 -1.36 14.95
N VAL A 147 6.67 -2.13 15.97
CA VAL A 147 5.76 -2.68 16.98
C VAL A 147 5.13 -1.57 17.84
N ALA A 148 5.81 -0.42 17.99
CA ALA A 148 5.25 0.76 18.64
C ALA A 148 3.90 1.22 18.04
N TYR A 149 3.60 0.83 16.79
CA TYR A 149 2.31 1.07 16.15
C TYR A 149 1.12 0.54 16.98
N GLU A 150 1.27 -0.60 17.66
CA GLU A 150 0.20 -1.24 18.42
C GLU A 150 -0.28 -0.38 19.59
N THR A 151 0.60 0.45 20.15
CA THR A 151 0.30 1.30 21.31
C THR A 151 0.31 2.79 20.97
N ALA A 152 0.56 3.13 19.72
CA ALA A 152 0.63 4.51 19.27
C ALA A 152 -0.74 5.20 19.36
N SER A 153 -0.72 6.46 19.79
CA SER A 153 -1.89 7.34 19.84
C SER A 153 -2.34 7.73 18.42
N GLU A 154 -3.57 8.24 18.31
CA GLU A 154 -4.08 8.76 17.03
C GLU A 154 -3.24 9.95 16.50
N GLU A 155 -2.67 10.76 17.39
CA GLU A 155 -1.76 11.84 17.02
C GLU A 155 -0.45 11.32 16.41
N GLU A 156 0.13 10.26 16.98
CA GLU A 156 1.34 9.62 16.45
C GLU A 156 1.08 8.93 15.11
N LYS A 157 -0.14 8.47 14.85
CA LYS A 157 -0.57 7.86 13.60
C LYS A 157 -0.94 8.88 12.51
N ASP A 158 -1.12 10.15 12.85
CA ASP A 158 -1.60 11.18 11.92
C ASP A 158 -0.57 11.50 10.82
N TYR A 159 -0.60 10.70 9.77
CA TYR A 159 0.15 10.98 8.55
C TYR A 159 -0.54 12.04 7.67
N ALA A 160 -1.86 12.19 7.82
CA ALA A 160 -2.64 13.04 6.93
C ALA A 160 -2.33 14.52 7.15
N SER A 161 -2.24 14.97 8.41
CA SER A 161 -1.85 16.34 8.74
C SER A 161 -0.41 16.65 8.30
N VAL A 162 0.51 15.67 8.42
CA VAL A 162 1.89 15.81 7.94
C VAL A 162 1.92 15.99 6.42
N LEU A 163 1.22 15.15 5.68
CA LEU A 163 1.16 15.22 4.23
C LEU A 163 0.40 16.44 3.72
N ALA A 164 -0.65 16.88 4.43
CA ALA A 164 -1.39 18.10 4.09
C ALA A 164 -0.55 19.37 4.28
N GLY A 165 0.36 19.36 5.26
CA GLY A 165 1.30 20.45 5.49
C GLY A 165 2.57 20.40 4.62
N ALA A 166 2.74 19.36 3.81
CA ALA A 166 3.94 19.17 2.99
C ALA A 166 4.09 20.27 1.93
N PRO A 167 5.33 20.75 1.68
CA PRO A 167 5.60 21.73 0.62
C PRO A 167 5.18 21.25 -0.78
N ARG A 168 5.20 19.94 -1.00
CA ARG A 168 4.71 19.29 -2.22
C ARG A 168 3.42 18.55 -1.89
N HIS A 169 2.29 19.14 -2.27
CA HIS A 169 0.97 18.61 -1.93
C HIS A 169 0.67 17.29 -2.63
N ALA A 170 0.41 16.26 -1.84
CA ALA A 170 0.13 14.94 -2.34
C ALA A 170 -1.37 14.64 -2.46
N TYR A 171 -2.21 15.18 -1.58
CA TYR A 171 -3.59 14.71 -1.39
C TYR A 171 -4.63 15.83 -1.36
N PHE A 172 -4.34 16.99 -1.92
CA PHE A 172 -5.28 18.11 -1.87
C PHE A 172 -6.62 17.75 -2.50
N GLY A 173 -7.68 17.84 -1.69
CA GLY A 173 -9.05 17.58 -2.12
C GLY A 173 -9.43 16.11 -2.34
N GLN A 174 -8.58 15.15 -1.96
CA GLN A 174 -8.85 13.72 -2.09
C GLN A 174 -8.91 13.00 -0.75
N CYS A 175 -9.61 11.86 -0.70
CA CYS A 175 -9.68 11.03 0.48
C CYS A 175 -8.34 10.32 0.72
N THR A 176 -7.79 10.44 1.92
CA THR A 176 -6.56 9.76 2.36
C THR A 176 -6.84 8.53 3.21
N TYR A 177 -8.11 8.16 3.38
CA TYR A 177 -8.57 7.05 4.22
C TYR A 177 -8.08 7.14 5.69
N CYS A 178 -7.83 8.34 6.20
CA CYS A 178 -7.31 8.55 7.56
C CYS A 178 -8.34 8.39 8.69
N GLY A 179 -9.62 8.21 8.37
CA GLY A 179 -10.70 8.01 9.35
C GLY A 179 -11.21 9.28 10.05
N HIS A 180 -10.60 10.45 9.84
CA HIS A 180 -10.95 11.69 10.55
C HIS A 180 -12.38 12.19 10.28
N CYS A 181 -12.99 11.82 9.16
CA CYS A 181 -14.34 12.28 8.79
C CYS A 181 -15.40 11.17 8.91
N ALA A 182 -15.31 10.32 9.92
CA ALA A 182 -16.32 9.29 10.16
C ALA A 182 -17.60 9.90 10.79
N PRO A 183 -18.82 9.58 10.30
CA PRO A 183 -19.08 8.81 9.08
C PRO A 183 -18.67 9.59 7.82
N CYS A 184 -18.10 8.87 6.84
CA CYS A 184 -17.61 9.48 5.62
C CYS A 184 -18.74 10.14 4.82
N PRO A 185 -18.68 11.46 4.51
CA PRO A 185 -19.76 12.14 3.80
C PRO A 185 -19.91 11.74 2.33
N VAL A 186 -18.92 11.06 1.77
CA VAL A 186 -18.91 10.57 0.38
C VAL A 186 -19.01 9.05 0.26
N GLY A 187 -19.18 8.35 1.38
CA GLY A 187 -19.47 6.92 1.39
C GLY A 187 -18.27 6.02 0.99
N ILE A 188 -17.05 6.48 1.24
CA ILE A 188 -15.83 5.69 1.02
C ILE A 188 -15.51 4.88 2.28
#